data_390a916fe8d5253db1cf30abe35fc3f8
#
_entry.id   390a916fe8d5253db1cf30abe35fc3f8
#
_cell.length_a   1.000
_cell.length_b   1.000
_cell.length_c   1.000
_cell.angle_alpha   90.00
_cell.angle_beta   90.00
_cell.angle_gamma   90.00
#
_symmetry.space_group_name_H-M   'P 1'
#
loop_
_entity.id
_entity.type
_entity.pdbx_description
1 polymer ?
#
loop_
_entity_poly.entity_id
_entity_poly.type
_entity_poly.pdbx_seq_one_letter_code
_entity_poly.pdbx_strand_id
1 'polypeptide(L)'
;MFRLVSYRSDRTAPSWRAGVASHHALIDLAGYADGTYRSVRSFLAASPDEQEQILAWTTRQLDGGEQVLSLDEVELGPPVPDPEKIVCLGLNYPEHAAEAELDIPPVPTFFAKFRNSLVGPTSPVILPAASHFIDYEGELVVVIGKRCKHVAEQEALAYVAGYTVCNDVSARDLQMQTSQWTAGKAIDTFAPMGPGIVLASDIPDPQVLTLTTRVNGEVVQRESTSQMIFSVAATIAFLSSFMTLEPGDLIATGTPSGIGARRQPPQFLHPGDIVEVEIERIGMIRNQMVAEARPQTR
;
A
#
# COMPACT_ATOMS: atom_id res chain seq x y z
N MET A 1 -6.53 -14.22 11.51
CA MET A 1 -6.68 -12.85 10.96
C MET A 1 -6.88 -12.96 9.46
N PHE A 2 -7.95 -12.38 8.94
CA PHE A 2 -8.26 -12.34 7.51
C PHE A 2 -7.57 -11.17 6.82
N ARG A 3 -7.23 -11.38 5.54
CA ARG A 3 -6.80 -10.31 4.63
C ARG A 3 -7.66 -10.34 3.39
N LEU A 4 -8.20 -9.19 3.02
CA LEU A 4 -8.82 -9.02 1.72
C LEU A 4 -7.72 -8.82 0.67
N VAL A 5 -7.73 -9.63 -0.37
CA VAL A 5 -6.65 -9.66 -1.37
C VAL A 5 -7.20 -9.54 -2.78
N SER A 6 -6.41 -8.99 -3.69
CA SER A 6 -6.57 -9.23 -5.11
C SER A 6 -5.60 -10.32 -5.56
N TYR A 7 -6.06 -11.23 -6.39
CA TYR A 7 -5.26 -12.36 -6.84
C TYR A 7 -5.62 -12.78 -8.26
N ARG A 8 -4.75 -13.60 -8.85
CA ARG A 8 -5.02 -14.35 -10.07
C ARG A 8 -4.36 -15.72 -10.00
N SER A 9 -5.04 -16.75 -10.46
CA SER A 9 -4.53 -18.13 -10.57
C SER A 9 -3.72 -18.36 -11.84
N ASP A 10 -3.91 -17.50 -12.85
CA ASP A 10 -3.16 -17.51 -14.09
C ASP A 10 -2.52 -16.12 -14.29
N ARG A 11 -1.18 -16.07 -14.36
CA ARG A 11 -0.41 -14.84 -14.57
C ARG A 11 -0.73 -14.14 -15.89
N THR A 12 -1.31 -14.85 -16.85
CA THR A 12 -1.75 -14.29 -18.14
C THR A 12 -3.16 -13.71 -18.07
N ALA A 13 -3.91 -13.95 -16.99
CA ALA A 13 -5.27 -13.41 -16.84
C ALA A 13 -5.24 -11.88 -16.82
N PRO A 14 -6.11 -11.21 -17.60
CA PRO A 14 -6.10 -9.76 -17.75
C PRO A 14 -6.65 -9.02 -16.52
N SER A 15 -7.36 -9.71 -15.63
CA SER A 15 -8.04 -9.09 -14.48
C SER A 15 -7.71 -9.80 -13.17
N TRP A 16 -7.66 -8.99 -12.11
CA TRP A 16 -7.56 -9.45 -10.76
C TRP A 16 -8.94 -9.86 -10.22
N ARG A 17 -8.96 -10.88 -9.37
CA ARG A 17 -10.14 -11.35 -8.62
C ARG A 17 -10.00 -10.95 -7.16
N ALA A 18 -11.13 -10.82 -6.45
CA ALA A 18 -11.13 -10.60 -5.02
C ALA A 18 -11.18 -11.93 -4.26
N GLY A 19 -10.42 -12.00 -3.19
CA GLY A 19 -10.44 -13.14 -2.27
C GLY A 19 -10.22 -12.70 -0.83
N VAL A 20 -10.56 -13.60 0.09
CA VAL A 20 -10.19 -13.49 1.51
C VAL A 20 -9.15 -14.56 1.82
N ALA A 21 -7.98 -14.13 2.24
CA ALA A 21 -6.87 -14.99 2.60
C ALA A 21 -6.77 -15.17 4.12
N SER A 22 -6.46 -16.39 4.56
CA SER A 22 -6.15 -16.73 5.95
C SER A 22 -5.04 -17.77 5.96
N HIS A 23 -3.93 -17.50 6.65
CA HIS A 23 -2.73 -18.36 6.67
C HIS A 23 -2.25 -18.71 5.25
N HIS A 24 -2.42 -19.94 4.78
CA HIS A 24 -2.03 -20.42 3.45
C HIS A 24 -3.23 -20.63 2.52
N ALA A 25 -4.43 -20.31 2.99
CA ALA A 25 -5.68 -20.55 2.31
C ALA A 25 -6.28 -19.25 1.75
N LEU A 26 -6.96 -19.35 0.60
CA LEU A 26 -7.67 -18.26 -0.05
C LEU A 26 -9.05 -18.74 -0.49
N ILE A 27 -10.07 -17.97 -0.19
CA ILE A 27 -11.44 -18.15 -0.68
C ILE A 27 -11.75 -17.07 -1.70
N ASP A 28 -12.17 -17.49 -2.89
CA ASP A 28 -12.61 -16.59 -3.97
C ASP A 28 -13.98 -16.01 -3.66
N LEU A 29 -14.08 -14.68 -3.60
CA LEU A 29 -15.33 -13.99 -3.33
C LEU A 29 -16.36 -14.11 -4.49
N ALA A 30 -15.92 -14.46 -5.69
CA ALA A 30 -16.85 -14.74 -6.78
C ALA A 30 -17.74 -15.99 -6.53
N GLY A 31 -17.39 -16.86 -5.58
CA GLY A 31 -18.23 -17.97 -5.11
C GLY A 31 -19.42 -17.52 -4.25
N TYR A 32 -19.43 -16.28 -3.78
CA TYR A 32 -20.54 -15.71 -3.03
C TYR A 32 -21.48 -14.91 -3.97
N ALA A 33 -22.79 -15.07 -3.79
CA ALA A 33 -23.83 -14.32 -4.51
C ALA A 33 -23.62 -14.23 -6.04
N ASP A 34 -23.39 -15.38 -6.69
CA ASP A 34 -23.29 -15.53 -8.16
C ASP A 34 -22.25 -14.60 -8.81
N GLY A 35 -21.16 -14.31 -8.10
CA GLY A 35 -20.07 -13.52 -8.63
C GLY A 35 -20.27 -12.01 -8.54
N THR A 36 -21.10 -11.52 -7.67
CA THR A 36 -21.29 -10.09 -7.43
C THR A 36 -20.01 -9.41 -6.93
N TYR A 37 -19.21 -10.10 -6.09
CA TYR A 37 -18.01 -9.55 -5.46
C TYR A 37 -16.72 -10.03 -6.12
N ARG A 38 -16.55 -9.69 -7.42
CA ARG A 38 -15.38 -10.11 -8.21
C ARG A 38 -14.15 -9.23 -8.02
N SER A 39 -14.29 -8.04 -7.46
CA SER A 39 -13.21 -7.11 -7.20
C SER A 39 -13.19 -6.69 -5.73
N VAL A 40 -12.02 -6.30 -5.23
CA VAL A 40 -11.90 -5.74 -3.87
C VAL A 40 -12.80 -4.51 -3.71
N ARG A 41 -12.88 -3.63 -4.71
CA ARG A 41 -13.77 -2.47 -4.66
C ARG A 41 -15.25 -2.84 -4.56
N SER A 42 -15.71 -3.92 -5.23
CA SER A 42 -17.10 -4.35 -5.09
C SER A 42 -17.41 -4.84 -3.68
N PHE A 43 -16.47 -5.52 -3.01
CA PHE A 43 -16.60 -5.87 -1.59
C PHE A 43 -16.62 -4.61 -0.70
N LEU A 44 -15.70 -3.66 -0.92
CA LEU A 44 -15.62 -2.43 -0.12
C LEU A 44 -16.85 -1.54 -0.28
N ALA A 45 -17.52 -1.58 -1.43
CA ALA A 45 -18.73 -0.84 -1.71
C ALA A 45 -20.01 -1.51 -1.16
N ALA A 46 -19.93 -2.77 -0.68
CA ALA A 46 -21.04 -3.46 -0.05
C ALA A 46 -21.42 -2.82 1.30
N SER A 47 -22.67 -2.98 1.70
CA SER A 47 -23.11 -2.54 3.02
C SER A 47 -22.35 -3.28 4.15
N PRO A 48 -22.23 -2.70 5.35
CA PRO A 48 -21.61 -3.37 6.48
C PRO A 48 -22.18 -4.76 6.77
N ASP A 49 -23.52 -4.89 6.70
CA ASP A 49 -24.21 -6.16 6.93
C ASP A 49 -23.84 -7.21 5.86
N GLU A 50 -23.72 -6.80 4.61
CA GLU A 50 -23.27 -7.69 3.50
C GLU A 50 -21.80 -8.09 3.68
N GLN A 51 -20.92 -7.16 4.04
CA GLN A 51 -19.51 -7.46 4.32
C GLN A 51 -19.41 -8.51 5.45
N GLU A 52 -20.18 -8.36 6.53
CA GLU A 52 -20.22 -9.33 7.62
C GLU A 52 -20.70 -10.71 7.14
N GLN A 53 -21.78 -10.75 6.34
CA GLN A 53 -22.30 -12.00 5.76
C GLN A 53 -21.27 -12.69 4.85
N ILE A 54 -20.54 -11.93 4.04
CA ILE A 54 -19.47 -12.44 3.17
C ILE A 54 -18.34 -13.04 4.02
N LEU A 55 -17.88 -12.34 5.05
CA LEU A 55 -16.82 -12.82 5.94
C LEU A 55 -17.26 -14.07 6.72
N ALA A 56 -18.50 -14.12 7.19
CA ALA A 56 -19.06 -15.29 7.83
C ALA A 56 -19.19 -16.49 6.87
N TRP A 57 -19.57 -16.24 5.60
CA TRP A 57 -19.55 -17.27 4.57
C TRP A 57 -18.12 -17.76 4.30
N THR A 58 -17.15 -16.86 4.15
CA THR A 58 -15.73 -17.21 3.97
C THR A 58 -15.22 -18.10 5.08
N THR A 59 -15.56 -17.80 6.33
CA THR A 59 -15.19 -18.64 7.49
C THR A 59 -15.72 -20.06 7.34
N ARG A 60 -17.00 -20.21 6.97
CA ARG A 60 -17.60 -21.53 6.73
C ARG A 60 -16.92 -22.32 5.61
N GLN A 61 -16.50 -21.63 4.52
CA GLN A 61 -15.77 -22.29 3.43
C GLN A 61 -14.40 -22.78 3.89
N LEU A 62 -13.69 -21.99 4.67
CA LEU A 62 -12.39 -22.39 5.24
C LEU A 62 -12.52 -23.61 6.17
N ASP A 63 -13.54 -23.66 7.00
CA ASP A 63 -13.79 -24.76 7.93
C ASP A 63 -14.31 -26.01 7.19
N GLY A 64 -15.08 -25.85 6.13
CA GLY A 64 -15.65 -26.94 5.33
C GLY A 64 -14.69 -27.55 4.31
N GLY A 65 -13.55 -26.90 4.03
CA GLY A 65 -12.55 -27.36 3.07
C GLY A 65 -12.99 -27.32 1.59
N GLU A 66 -14.13 -26.70 1.28
CA GLU A 66 -14.65 -26.56 -0.08
C GLU A 66 -14.12 -25.27 -0.72
N GLN A 67 -13.74 -25.36 -2.01
CA GLN A 67 -13.28 -24.22 -2.83
C GLN A 67 -12.12 -23.40 -2.25
N VAL A 68 -11.25 -24.04 -1.46
CA VAL A 68 -10.06 -23.41 -0.88
C VAL A 68 -8.93 -23.45 -1.91
N LEU A 69 -8.37 -22.30 -2.24
CA LEU A 69 -7.15 -22.17 -3.04
C LEU A 69 -5.94 -22.06 -2.12
N SER A 70 -4.79 -22.58 -2.55
CA SER A 70 -3.52 -22.33 -1.89
C SER A 70 -2.97 -20.95 -2.27
N LEU A 71 -2.51 -20.16 -1.30
CA LEU A 71 -1.81 -18.90 -1.57
C LEU A 71 -0.52 -19.10 -2.37
N ASP A 72 0.10 -20.27 -2.27
CA ASP A 72 1.34 -20.61 -3.01
C ASP A 72 1.06 -20.88 -4.51
N GLU A 73 -0.19 -21.13 -4.88
CA GLU A 73 -0.60 -21.41 -6.27
C GLU A 73 -1.17 -20.19 -6.99
N VAL A 74 -1.25 -19.05 -6.33
CA VAL A 74 -1.81 -17.82 -6.88
C VAL A 74 -0.79 -16.69 -6.88
N GLU A 75 -0.96 -15.74 -7.77
CA GLU A 75 -0.24 -14.46 -7.72
C GLU A 75 -1.09 -13.42 -7.01
N LEU A 76 -0.55 -12.82 -5.95
CA LEU A 76 -1.17 -11.68 -5.29
C LEU A 76 -0.85 -10.38 -6.03
N GLY A 77 -1.88 -9.61 -6.32
CA GLY A 77 -1.78 -8.26 -6.88
C GLY A 77 -1.70 -7.18 -5.81
N PRO A 78 -1.64 -5.90 -6.23
CA PRO A 78 -1.86 -4.81 -5.31
C PRO A 78 -3.26 -4.96 -4.69
N PRO A 79 -3.44 -4.72 -3.38
CA PRO A 79 -4.71 -5.03 -2.69
C PRO A 79 -5.94 -4.39 -3.32
N VAL A 80 -5.81 -3.16 -3.82
CA VAL A 80 -6.80 -2.48 -4.68
C VAL A 80 -6.13 -2.16 -6.01
N PRO A 81 -6.38 -2.94 -7.08
CA PRO A 81 -5.68 -2.77 -8.37
C PRO A 81 -6.16 -1.57 -9.18
N ASP A 82 -7.33 -1.05 -8.85
CA ASP A 82 -8.02 0.00 -9.60
C ASP A 82 -8.54 1.15 -8.72
N PRO A 83 -7.72 1.70 -7.80
CA PRO A 83 -8.15 2.81 -6.96
C PRO A 83 -8.46 4.04 -7.83
N GLU A 84 -9.39 4.87 -7.38
CA GLU A 84 -9.64 6.16 -8.05
C GLU A 84 -8.55 7.17 -7.70
N LYS A 85 -8.06 7.13 -6.46
CA LYS A 85 -7.00 8.00 -5.96
C LYS A 85 -5.95 7.20 -5.21
N ILE A 86 -4.69 7.57 -5.42
CA ILE A 86 -3.54 7.17 -4.59
C ILE A 86 -2.93 8.47 -4.10
N VAL A 87 -3.21 8.82 -2.86
CA VAL A 87 -2.71 10.02 -2.19
C VAL A 87 -1.58 9.60 -1.28
N CYS A 88 -0.44 10.28 -1.37
CA CYS A 88 0.74 10.00 -0.56
C CYS A 88 1.12 11.23 0.24
N LEU A 89 1.44 11.08 1.52
CA LEU A 89 1.93 12.16 2.36
C LEU A 89 3.45 12.24 2.30
N GLY A 90 3.96 13.45 2.16
CA GLY A 90 5.36 13.76 2.38
C GLY A 90 5.59 14.36 3.76
N LEU A 91 6.79 14.16 4.33
CA LEU A 91 7.25 14.79 5.57
C LEU A 91 6.32 14.56 6.78
N ASN A 92 5.82 13.35 6.93
CA ASN A 92 4.88 13.02 8.01
C ASN A 92 5.54 12.42 9.28
N TYR A 93 6.88 12.39 9.34
CA TYR A 93 7.63 11.99 10.52
C TYR A 93 8.67 13.06 10.88
N PRO A 94 8.75 13.50 12.15
CA PRO A 94 9.65 14.60 12.54
C PRO A 94 11.12 14.32 12.22
N GLU A 95 11.59 13.10 12.49
CA GLU A 95 12.97 12.71 12.19
C GLU A 95 13.27 12.68 10.70
N HIS A 96 12.28 12.28 9.87
CA HIS A 96 12.43 12.33 8.42
C HIS A 96 12.47 13.79 7.90
N ALA A 97 11.68 14.69 8.45
CA ALA A 97 11.75 16.12 8.11
C ALA A 97 13.13 16.70 8.49
N ALA A 98 13.64 16.37 9.69
CA ALA A 98 14.96 16.80 10.14
C ALA A 98 16.10 16.24 9.28
N GLU A 99 16.05 14.93 8.92
CA GLU A 99 16.99 14.27 8.01
C GLU A 99 16.99 14.92 6.61
N ALA A 100 15.81 15.34 6.13
CA ALA A 100 15.66 16.04 4.86
C ALA A 100 16.08 17.53 4.92
N GLU A 101 16.40 18.06 6.12
CA GLU A 101 16.69 19.49 6.36
C GLU A 101 15.51 20.40 5.96
N LEU A 102 14.27 19.91 6.20
CA LEU A 102 13.05 20.63 5.91
C LEU A 102 12.26 20.91 7.19
N ASP A 103 11.57 22.04 7.19
CA ASP A 103 10.65 22.38 8.27
C ASP A 103 9.42 21.44 8.28
N ILE A 104 8.90 21.18 9.47
CA ILE A 104 7.64 20.46 9.63
C ILE A 104 6.53 21.32 9.00
N PRO A 105 5.78 20.77 8.01
CA PRO A 105 4.73 21.53 7.35
C PRO A 105 3.56 21.79 8.32
N PRO A 106 2.92 22.98 8.27
CA PRO A 106 1.80 23.33 9.15
C PRO A 106 0.50 22.55 8.81
N VAL A 107 0.45 21.93 7.63
CA VAL A 107 -0.66 21.10 7.13
C VAL A 107 -0.09 19.91 6.35
N PRO A 108 -0.83 18.82 6.18
CA PRO A 108 -0.35 17.68 5.42
C PRO A 108 0.11 18.07 4.00
N THR A 109 1.38 17.81 3.71
CA THR A 109 1.91 17.90 2.34
C THR A 109 1.58 16.60 1.62
N PHE A 110 0.94 16.67 0.46
CA PHE A 110 0.57 15.47 -0.28
C PHE A 110 0.85 15.58 -1.78
N PHE A 111 1.02 14.41 -2.39
CA PHE A 111 1.20 14.22 -3.82
C PHE A 111 0.43 12.96 -4.26
N ALA A 112 0.40 12.70 -5.55
CA ALA A 112 -0.28 11.53 -6.10
C ALA A 112 0.72 10.55 -6.73
N LYS A 113 0.42 9.26 -6.60
CA LYS A 113 0.92 8.21 -7.49
C LYS A 113 -0.23 7.77 -8.41
N PHE A 114 0.10 7.05 -9.48
CA PHE A 114 -0.88 6.61 -10.46
C PHE A 114 -0.93 5.08 -10.52
N ARG A 115 -1.98 4.53 -11.12
CA ARG A 115 -2.20 3.08 -11.20
C ARG A 115 -1.06 2.30 -11.87
N ASN A 116 -0.32 2.92 -12.82
CA ASN A 116 0.85 2.32 -13.44
C ASN A 116 1.97 1.99 -12.44
N SER A 117 2.02 2.71 -11.33
CA SER A 117 3.01 2.45 -10.29
C SER A 117 2.69 1.23 -9.41
N LEU A 118 1.42 0.80 -9.34
CA LEU A 118 0.99 -0.29 -8.47
C LEU A 118 1.48 -1.65 -8.98
N VAL A 119 2.10 -2.40 -8.08
CA VAL A 119 2.45 -3.82 -8.27
C VAL A 119 2.20 -4.61 -6.99
N GLY A 120 2.15 -5.92 -7.10
CA GLY A 120 1.85 -6.81 -5.97
C GLY A 120 3.00 -6.94 -4.97
N PRO A 121 2.75 -7.62 -3.83
CA PRO A 121 3.67 -7.70 -2.69
C PRO A 121 5.00 -8.39 -2.98
N THR A 122 5.08 -9.19 -4.04
CA THR A 122 6.29 -9.93 -4.43
C THR A 122 6.70 -9.66 -5.88
N SER A 123 6.01 -8.73 -6.54
CA SER A 123 6.32 -8.35 -7.92
C SER A 123 7.67 -7.65 -8.02
N PRO A 124 8.43 -7.80 -9.11
CA PRO A 124 9.65 -7.02 -9.33
C PRO A 124 9.34 -5.53 -9.46
N VAL A 125 10.25 -4.69 -8.97
CA VAL A 125 10.27 -3.24 -9.20
C VAL A 125 11.28 -2.94 -10.29
N ILE A 126 10.83 -2.29 -11.35
CA ILE A 126 11.66 -1.99 -12.52
C ILE A 126 12.37 -0.66 -12.31
N LEU A 127 13.71 -0.70 -12.25
CA LEU A 127 14.54 0.50 -12.15
C LEU A 127 14.70 1.12 -13.54
N PRO A 128 14.16 2.34 -13.78
CA PRO A 128 14.21 2.97 -15.09
C PRO A 128 15.63 3.37 -15.46
N ALA A 129 16.00 3.23 -16.74
CA ALA A 129 17.31 3.68 -17.23
C ALA A 129 17.51 5.20 -17.09
N ALA A 130 16.44 5.95 -16.86
CA ALA A 130 16.45 7.41 -16.73
C ALA A 130 16.99 7.92 -15.38
N SER A 131 17.12 7.05 -14.36
CA SER A 131 17.60 7.43 -13.04
C SER A 131 18.50 6.38 -12.41
N HIS A 132 19.52 6.82 -11.68
CA HIS A 132 20.38 5.99 -10.85
C HIS A 132 20.25 6.30 -9.35
N PHE A 133 19.30 7.16 -8.97
CA PHE A 133 19.08 7.64 -7.60
C PHE A 133 17.76 7.10 -7.05
N ILE A 134 17.58 5.77 -7.17
CA ILE A 134 16.36 5.10 -6.74
C ILE A 134 16.45 4.79 -5.25
N ASP A 135 15.41 5.16 -4.52
CA ASP A 135 15.35 5.08 -3.07
C ASP A 135 14.07 4.38 -2.60
N TYR A 136 14.08 3.91 -1.36
CA TYR A 136 12.99 3.21 -0.69
C TYR A 136 12.32 4.10 0.35
N GLU A 137 11.03 3.90 0.55
CA GLU A 137 10.22 4.54 1.59
C GLU A 137 9.14 3.58 2.07
N GLY A 138 9.36 2.90 3.21
CA GLY A 138 8.34 2.04 3.81
C GLY A 138 7.21 2.87 4.41
N GLU A 139 5.94 2.51 4.12
CA GLU A 139 4.77 3.27 4.53
C GLU A 139 3.58 2.38 4.92
N LEU A 140 2.84 2.83 5.93
CA LEU A 140 1.49 2.38 6.20
C LEU A 140 0.55 2.96 5.13
N VAL A 141 -0.35 2.13 4.60
CA VAL A 141 -1.40 2.57 3.68
C VAL A 141 -2.76 2.35 4.29
N VAL A 142 -3.57 3.40 4.29
CA VAL A 142 -4.98 3.38 4.68
C VAL A 142 -5.82 3.11 3.44
N VAL A 143 -6.77 2.18 3.54
CA VAL A 143 -7.76 1.91 2.50
C VAL A 143 -9.11 2.46 2.94
N ILE A 144 -9.66 3.39 2.18
CA ILE A 144 -10.98 3.96 2.45
C ILE A 144 -12.06 2.90 2.19
N GLY A 145 -12.97 2.74 3.14
CA GLY A 145 -14.06 1.76 3.07
C GLY A 145 -15.43 2.36 2.82
N LYS A 146 -15.61 3.64 3.13
CA LYS A 146 -16.90 4.33 2.96
C LYS A 146 -16.66 5.68 2.32
N ARG A 147 -17.55 6.03 1.37
CA ARG A 147 -17.54 7.38 0.78
C ARG A 147 -17.65 8.44 1.87
N CYS A 148 -16.74 9.42 1.84
CA CYS A 148 -16.74 10.49 2.83
C CYS A 148 -16.31 11.83 2.26
N LYS A 149 -16.85 12.89 2.88
CA LYS A 149 -16.58 14.29 2.58
C LYS A 149 -16.86 15.11 3.83
N HIS A 150 -15.98 16.07 4.17
CA HIS A 150 -16.12 16.94 5.35
C HIS A 150 -16.25 16.14 6.68
N VAL A 151 -15.40 15.13 6.84
CA VAL A 151 -15.40 14.27 8.02
C VAL A 151 -14.65 14.95 9.17
N ALA A 152 -15.21 14.93 10.37
CA ALA A 152 -14.50 15.35 11.57
C ALA A 152 -13.42 14.32 11.95
N GLU A 153 -12.30 14.79 12.51
CA GLU A 153 -11.18 13.92 12.87
C GLU A 153 -11.59 12.76 13.78
N GLN A 154 -12.47 13.02 14.76
CA GLN A 154 -12.96 12.03 15.72
C GLN A 154 -13.77 10.90 15.07
N GLU A 155 -14.32 11.12 13.88
CA GLU A 155 -15.14 10.16 13.15
C GLU A 155 -14.36 9.48 12.01
N ALA A 156 -13.15 9.98 11.68
CA ALA A 156 -12.43 9.63 10.48
C ALA A 156 -12.12 8.14 10.35
N LEU A 157 -11.75 7.46 11.44
CA LEU A 157 -11.42 6.03 11.43
C LEU A 157 -12.64 5.14 11.11
N ALA A 158 -13.88 5.62 11.30
CA ALA A 158 -15.09 4.89 10.93
C ALA A 158 -15.28 4.74 9.39
N TYR A 159 -14.49 5.46 8.60
CA TYR A 159 -14.48 5.42 7.13
C TYR A 159 -13.37 4.53 6.56
N VAL A 160 -12.53 3.96 7.41
CA VAL A 160 -11.41 3.09 7.02
C VAL A 160 -11.90 1.65 6.88
N ALA A 161 -11.61 1.01 5.75
CA ALA A 161 -11.82 -0.43 5.55
C ALA A 161 -10.74 -1.25 6.24
N GLY A 162 -9.51 -0.78 6.17
CA GLY A 162 -8.35 -1.47 6.71
C GLY A 162 -7.03 -0.86 6.26
N TYR A 163 -5.97 -1.62 6.47
CA TYR A 163 -4.61 -1.17 6.29
C TYR A 163 -3.79 -2.17 5.49
N THR A 164 -2.80 -1.66 4.76
CA THR A 164 -1.83 -2.46 4.02
C THR A 164 -0.44 -1.81 4.05
N VAL A 165 0.55 -2.43 3.44
CA VAL A 165 1.95 -1.97 3.40
C VAL A 165 2.26 -1.47 2.01
N CYS A 166 3.07 -0.42 1.90
CA CYS A 166 3.63 0.07 0.63
C CYS A 166 5.12 0.38 0.79
N ASN A 167 5.84 0.32 -0.32
CA ASN A 167 7.10 0.99 -0.51
C ASN A 167 6.90 2.12 -1.53
N ASP A 168 6.94 3.39 -1.09
CA ASP A 168 6.85 4.56 -1.96
C ASP A 168 8.19 4.81 -2.66
N VAL A 169 8.53 3.92 -3.61
CA VAL A 169 9.80 3.98 -4.36
C VAL A 169 9.92 5.32 -5.07
N SER A 170 11.12 5.91 -5.01
CA SER A 170 11.39 7.28 -5.43
C SER A 170 12.65 7.38 -6.27
N ALA A 171 12.59 8.06 -7.42
CA ALA A 171 13.76 8.49 -8.18
C ALA A 171 14.09 9.93 -7.76
N ARG A 172 15.07 10.09 -6.88
CA ARG A 172 15.35 11.38 -6.20
C ARG A 172 15.75 12.49 -7.15
N ASP A 173 16.54 12.18 -8.15
CA ASP A 173 16.96 13.14 -9.18
C ASP A 173 15.76 13.65 -10.01
N LEU A 174 14.81 12.78 -10.35
CA LEU A 174 13.58 13.18 -11.05
C LEU A 174 12.60 13.91 -10.14
N GLN A 175 12.50 13.47 -8.88
CA GLN A 175 11.65 14.08 -7.86
C GLN A 175 12.00 15.55 -7.61
N MET A 176 13.30 15.87 -7.60
CA MET A 176 13.81 17.20 -7.22
C MET A 176 14.00 18.14 -8.41
N GLN A 177 13.63 17.75 -9.64
CA GLN A 177 13.75 18.63 -10.82
C GLN A 177 12.79 19.82 -10.78
N THR A 178 11.66 19.65 -10.11
CA THR A 178 10.64 20.70 -9.97
C THR A 178 10.05 20.65 -8.55
N SER A 179 9.18 21.60 -8.23
CA SER A 179 8.41 21.57 -6.97
C SER A 179 7.36 20.45 -6.93
N GLN A 180 7.10 19.77 -8.05
CA GLN A 180 6.11 18.69 -8.15
C GLN A 180 6.82 17.32 -8.17
N TRP A 181 6.61 16.51 -7.13
CA TRP A 181 7.34 15.25 -6.92
C TRP A 181 6.92 14.10 -7.85
N THR A 182 5.80 14.24 -8.53
CA THR A 182 5.16 13.18 -9.34
C THR A 182 6.13 12.53 -10.34
N ALA A 183 7.05 13.29 -10.95
CA ALA A 183 8.01 12.75 -11.91
C ALA A 183 8.94 11.68 -11.32
N GLY A 184 9.29 11.80 -10.03
CA GLY A 184 10.11 10.80 -9.34
C GLY A 184 9.30 9.73 -8.60
N LYS A 185 7.98 9.91 -8.46
CA LYS A 185 7.11 9.10 -7.62
C LYS A 185 6.14 8.21 -8.41
N ALA A 186 5.66 8.65 -9.58
CA ALA A 186 4.64 7.95 -10.36
C ALA A 186 5.22 7.13 -11.53
N ILE A 187 6.42 6.59 -11.36
CA ILE A 187 7.08 5.72 -12.32
C ILE A 187 6.44 4.31 -12.26
N ASP A 188 6.44 3.59 -13.36
CA ASP A 188 5.92 2.23 -13.42
C ASP A 188 6.55 1.34 -12.35
N THR A 189 5.73 0.56 -11.65
CA THR A 189 6.11 -0.36 -10.56
C THR A 189 6.57 0.28 -9.25
N PHE A 190 6.60 1.61 -9.11
CA PHE A 190 7.15 2.32 -7.95
C PHE A 190 6.22 2.38 -6.72
N ALA A 191 5.13 1.60 -6.71
CA ALA A 191 4.27 1.41 -5.54
C ALA A 191 3.97 -0.07 -5.32
N PRO A 192 4.97 -0.91 -5.00
CA PRO A 192 4.70 -2.26 -4.54
C PRO A 192 3.87 -2.19 -3.25
N MET A 193 2.77 -2.97 -3.23
CA MET A 193 1.78 -2.89 -2.16
C MET A 193 1.19 -4.26 -1.81
N GLY A 194 0.91 -4.49 -0.53
CA GLY A 194 0.33 -5.74 -0.04
C GLY A 194 0.67 -6.05 1.42
N PRO A 195 0.61 -7.32 1.82
CA PRO A 195 0.20 -8.50 1.04
C PRO A 195 -1.31 -8.63 0.84
N GLY A 196 -2.10 -7.79 1.49
CA GLY A 196 -3.55 -7.70 1.45
C GLY A 196 -4.00 -6.60 2.41
N ILE A 197 -5.30 -6.37 2.50
CA ILE A 197 -5.90 -5.42 3.43
C ILE A 197 -6.25 -6.18 4.71
N VAL A 198 -5.63 -5.81 5.84
CA VAL A 198 -6.08 -6.21 7.18
C VAL A 198 -7.21 -5.28 7.57
N LEU A 199 -8.35 -5.85 7.99
CA LEU A 199 -9.53 -5.06 8.30
C LEU A 199 -9.30 -4.11 9.48
N ALA A 200 -9.94 -2.94 9.45
CA ALA A 200 -9.82 -1.94 10.51
C ALA A 200 -10.25 -2.48 11.89
N SER A 201 -11.21 -3.40 11.92
CA SER A 201 -11.64 -4.09 13.16
C SER A 201 -10.52 -4.87 13.83
N ASP A 202 -9.54 -5.38 13.05
CA ASP A 202 -8.38 -6.11 13.56
C ASP A 202 -7.24 -5.16 13.99
N ILE A 203 -7.26 -3.90 13.57
CA ILE A 203 -6.28 -2.85 13.90
C ILE A 203 -7.04 -1.64 14.47
N PRO A 204 -7.49 -1.70 15.73
CA PRO A 204 -8.31 -0.63 16.30
C PRO A 204 -7.55 0.70 16.47
N ASP A 205 -6.23 0.65 16.60
CA ASP A 205 -5.38 1.84 16.64
C ASP A 205 -4.23 1.70 15.63
N PRO A 206 -4.27 2.43 14.50
CA PRO A 206 -3.20 2.42 13.52
C PRO A 206 -1.95 3.22 13.94
N GLN A 207 -2.00 3.94 15.06
CA GLN A 207 -0.91 4.79 15.56
C GLN A 207 0.04 4.08 16.54
N VAL A 208 -0.04 2.74 16.68
CA VAL A 208 0.79 1.96 17.61
C VAL A 208 1.53 0.81 16.92
N LEU A 209 1.70 0.89 15.61
CA LEU A 209 2.32 -0.16 14.80
C LEU A 209 3.81 0.13 14.58
N THR A 210 4.63 -0.93 14.58
CA THR A 210 6.03 -0.82 14.18
C THR A 210 6.17 -1.05 12.68
N LEU A 211 6.80 -0.08 11.99
CA LEU A 211 7.23 -0.19 10.60
C LEU A 211 8.72 -0.52 10.56
N THR A 212 9.11 -1.47 9.72
CA THR A 212 10.51 -1.83 9.49
C THR A 212 10.77 -2.01 8.01
N THR A 213 11.76 -1.30 7.47
CA THR A 213 12.25 -1.51 6.10
C THR A 213 13.63 -2.14 6.15
N ARG A 214 13.84 -3.15 5.28
CA ARG A 214 15.15 -3.81 5.10
C ARG A 214 15.57 -3.75 3.63
N VAL A 215 16.85 -3.54 3.41
CA VAL A 215 17.48 -3.71 2.10
C VAL A 215 18.52 -4.82 2.24
N ASN A 216 18.38 -5.88 1.43
CA ASN A 216 19.25 -7.06 1.47
C ASN A 216 19.37 -7.67 2.90
N GLY A 217 18.30 -7.62 3.68
CA GLY A 217 18.24 -8.11 5.06
C GLY A 217 18.74 -7.13 6.13
N GLU A 218 19.42 -6.04 5.76
CA GLU A 218 19.83 -4.97 6.69
C GLU A 218 18.64 -4.05 7.00
N VAL A 219 18.37 -3.79 8.30
CA VAL A 219 17.35 -2.83 8.73
C VAL A 219 17.83 -1.42 8.41
N VAL A 220 17.09 -0.72 7.58
CA VAL A 220 17.40 0.65 7.13
C VAL A 220 16.43 1.69 7.67
N GLN A 221 15.18 1.30 7.96
CA GLN A 221 14.19 2.13 8.66
C GLN A 221 13.52 1.29 9.75
N ARG A 222 13.27 1.89 10.91
CA ARG A 222 12.45 1.29 11.97
C ARG A 222 11.87 2.37 12.85
N GLU A 223 10.54 2.50 12.84
CA GLU A 223 9.85 3.52 13.63
C GLU A 223 8.42 3.08 13.97
N SER A 224 7.84 3.75 14.95
CA SER A 224 6.43 3.59 15.30
C SER A 224 5.55 4.57 14.53
N THR A 225 4.38 4.13 14.09
CA THR A 225 3.35 5.00 13.50
C THR A 225 2.82 6.05 14.50
N SER A 226 3.11 5.90 15.80
CA SER A 226 2.84 6.94 16.81
C SER A 226 3.65 8.22 16.61
N GLN A 227 4.73 8.16 15.84
CA GLN A 227 5.58 9.31 15.52
C GLN A 227 5.10 10.10 14.31
N MET A 228 3.98 9.72 13.70
CA MET A 228 3.37 10.51 12.62
C MET A 228 3.01 11.91 13.12
N ILE A 229 3.39 12.95 12.36
CA ILE A 229 3.02 14.36 12.61
C ILE A 229 1.51 14.52 12.46
N PHE A 230 0.96 14.00 11.36
CA PHE A 230 -0.46 13.96 11.10
C PHE A 230 -0.94 12.51 11.23
N SER A 231 -1.80 12.25 12.20
CA SER A 231 -2.39 10.94 12.40
C SER A 231 -3.21 10.49 11.19
N VAL A 232 -3.53 9.19 11.11
CA VAL A 232 -4.46 8.67 10.08
C VAL A 232 -5.78 9.45 10.12
N ALA A 233 -6.32 9.71 11.32
CA ALA A 233 -7.58 10.43 11.48
C ALA A 233 -7.47 11.89 11.00
N ALA A 234 -6.43 12.61 11.41
CA ALA A 234 -6.17 13.98 10.98
C ALA A 234 -6.00 14.07 9.45
N THR A 235 -5.29 13.11 8.86
CA THR A 235 -5.08 13.02 7.41
C THR A 235 -6.39 12.85 6.65
N ILE A 236 -7.25 11.92 7.05
CA ILE A 236 -8.56 11.71 6.43
C ILE A 236 -9.44 12.96 6.58
N ALA A 237 -9.49 13.56 7.77
CA ALA A 237 -10.23 14.79 8.01
C ALA A 237 -9.76 15.92 7.09
N PHE A 238 -8.45 16.12 6.98
CA PHE A 238 -7.86 17.12 6.11
C PHE A 238 -8.21 16.89 4.63
N LEU A 239 -7.94 15.71 4.09
CA LEU A 239 -8.21 15.38 2.69
C LEU A 239 -9.72 15.46 2.38
N SER A 240 -10.58 14.95 3.26
CA SER A 240 -12.02 14.99 3.07
C SER A 240 -12.61 16.40 3.12
N SER A 241 -11.89 17.39 3.65
CA SER A 241 -12.37 18.77 3.73
C SER A 241 -12.54 19.41 2.34
N PHE A 242 -11.75 19.01 1.35
CA PHE A 242 -11.77 19.58 -0.02
C PHE A 242 -12.01 18.55 -1.13
N MET A 243 -11.72 17.26 -0.93
CA MET A 243 -12.03 16.21 -1.92
C MET A 243 -12.92 15.13 -1.33
N THR A 244 -13.74 14.48 -2.16
CA THR A 244 -14.47 13.26 -1.76
C THR A 244 -13.52 12.09 -1.80
N LEU A 245 -13.51 11.29 -0.74
CA LEU A 245 -12.82 10.00 -0.69
C LEU A 245 -13.84 8.89 -0.97
N GLU A 246 -13.48 7.96 -1.83
CA GLU A 246 -14.33 6.86 -2.28
C GLU A 246 -13.83 5.50 -1.75
N PRO A 247 -14.70 4.48 -1.60
CA PRO A 247 -14.26 3.14 -1.24
C PRO A 247 -13.18 2.62 -2.20
N GLY A 248 -12.06 2.18 -1.63
CA GLY A 248 -10.90 1.73 -2.39
C GLY A 248 -9.87 2.82 -2.70
N ASP A 249 -10.09 4.08 -2.33
CA ASP A 249 -9.02 5.07 -2.36
C ASP A 249 -7.91 4.70 -1.37
N LEU A 250 -6.66 4.97 -1.75
CA LEU A 250 -5.46 4.63 -1.00
C LEU A 250 -4.79 5.91 -0.47
N ILE A 251 -4.41 5.88 0.80
CA ILE A 251 -3.65 6.97 1.43
C ILE A 251 -2.38 6.36 2.02
N ALA A 252 -1.23 6.59 1.39
CA ALA A 252 0.08 6.29 1.92
C ALA A 252 0.48 7.39 2.90
N THR A 253 0.88 7.02 4.13
CA THR A 253 0.90 7.94 5.27
C THR A 253 2.24 8.61 5.53
N GLY A 254 3.19 8.42 4.61
CA GLY A 254 4.56 8.93 4.76
C GLY A 254 5.50 7.92 5.40
N THR A 255 6.78 8.14 5.18
CA THR A 255 7.88 7.28 5.61
C THR A 255 8.66 7.88 6.78
N PRO A 256 9.21 7.05 7.70
CA PRO A 256 10.13 7.51 8.72
C PRO A 256 11.53 7.82 8.16
N SER A 257 12.44 8.29 9.04
CA SER A 257 13.87 8.51 8.74
C SER A 257 14.58 7.22 8.30
N GLY A 258 15.76 7.37 7.71
CA GLY A 258 16.63 6.28 7.24
C GLY A 258 16.53 6.01 5.75
N ILE A 259 16.00 6.95 4.97
CA ILE A 259 15.99 6.84 3.49
C ILE A 259 17.40 6.80 2.93
N GLY A 260 17.59 6.09 1.81
CA GLY A 260 18.90 5.86 1.22
C GLY A 260 19.63 7.14 0.81
N ALA A 261 18.89 8.12 0.30
CA ALA A 261 19.47 9.41 -0.13
C ALA A 261 20.12 10.22 0.99
N ARG A 262 19.72 9.98 2.25
CA ARG A 262 20.22 10.71 3.42
C ARG A 262 21.22 9.92 4.28
N ARG A 263 21.51 8.67 3.91
CA ARG A 263 22.57 7.90 4.55
C ARG A 263 23.96 8.48 4.23
N GLN A 264 24.93 8.16 5.05
CA GLN A 264 26.31 8.62 4.84
C GLN A 264 27.26 7.42 4.77
N PRO A 265 27.81 7.08 3.58
CA PRO A 265 27.47 7.70 2.29
C PRO A 265 26.04 7.37 1.83
N PRO A 266 25.45 8.13 0.88
CA PRO A 266 24.13 7.81 0.29
C PRO A 266 24.10 6.40 -0.30
N GLN A 267 22.98 5.69 -0.10
CA GLN A 267 22.77 4.32 -0.54
C GLN A 267 21.51 4.24 -1.40
N PHE A 268 21.69 4.08 -2.71
CA PHE A 268 20.61 3.93 -3.66
C PHE A 268 20.42 2.47 -4.04
N LEU A 269 19.21 2.13 -4.50
CA LEU A 269 18.88 0.78 -4.93
C LEU A 269 19.45 0.45 -6.30
N HIS A 270 19.94 -0.79 -6.46
CA HIS A 270 20.52 -1.32 -7.67
C HIS A 270 19.78 -2.58 -8.13
N PRO A 271 19.89 -2.96 -9.42
CA PRO A 271 19.37 -4.23 -9.88
C PRO A 271 19.95 -5.40 -9.08
N GLY A 272 19.08 -6.28 -8.61
CA GLY A 272 19.42 -7.41 -7.74
C GLY A 272 19.10 -7.17 -6.26
N ASP A 273 19.00 -5.92 -5.81
CA ASP A 273 18.63 -5.62 -4.43
C ASP A 273 17.22 -6.14 -4.10
N ILE A 274 17.04 -6.50 -2.85
CA ILE A 274 15.76 -6.93 -2.29
C ILE A 274 15.35 -5.94 -1.21
N VAL A 275 14.17 -5.35 -1.38
CA VAL A 275 13.56 -4.46 -0.37
C VAL A 275 12.41 -5.18 0.28
N GLU A 276 12.41 -5.20 1.61
CA GLU A 276 11.33 -5.72 2.44
C GLU A 276 10.78 -4.57 3.28
N VAL A 277 9.46 -4.40 3.25
CA VAL A 277 8.76 -3.48 4.16
C VAL A 277 7.76 -4.28 4.96
N GLU A 278 7.92 -4.24 6.26
CA GLU A 278 7.08 -4.96 7.22
C GLU A 278 6.38 -3.98 8.15
N ILE A 279 5.09 -4.17 8.36
CA ILE A 279 4.32 -3.46 9.39
C ILE A 279 3.71 -4.49 10.31
N GLU A 280 3.96 -4.31 11.60
CA GLU A 280 3.44 -5.16 12.67
C GLU A 280 1.94 -5.40 12.51
N ARG A 281 1.49 -6.67 12.66
CA ARG A 281 0.10 -7.13 12.52
C ARG A 281 -0.51 -7.02 11.12
N ILE A 282 0.12 -6.29 10.19
CA ILE A 282 -0.40 -6.15 8.81
C ILE A 282 0.29 -7.17 7.91
N GLY A 283 1.61 -7.21 7.91
CA GLY A 283 2.38 -8.15 7.10
C GLY A 283 3.58 -7.49 6.42
N MET A 284 4.09 -8.15 5.40
CA MET A 284 5.33 -7.77 4.73
C MET A 284 5.17 -7.86 3.22
N ILE A 285 5.75 -6.91 2.51
CA ILE A 285 6.03 -6.97 1.07
C ILE A 285 7.52 -7.21 0.87
N ARG A 286 7.88 -7.95 -0.20
CA ARG A 286 9.26 -8.29 -0.52
C ARG A 286 9.47 -8.23 -2.02
N ASN A 287 10.17 -7.20 -2.49
CA ASN A 287 10.29 -6.92 -3.90
C ASN A 287 11.76 -6.90 -4.34
N GLN A 288 12.05 -7.57 -5.45
CA GLN A 288 13.36 -7.52 -6.09
C GLN A 288 13.41 -6.34 -7.05
N MET A 289 14.51 -5.57 -6.98
CA MET A 289 14.81 -4.52 -7.91
C MET A 289 15.39 -5.14 -9.18
N VAL A 290 14.84 -4.80 -10.34
CA VAL A 290 15.31 -5.31 -11.65
C VAL A 290 15.60 -4.17 -12.61
N ALA A 291 16.60 -4.33 -13.46
CA ALA A 291 16.88 -3.34 -14.49
C ALA A 291 15.77 -3.29 -15.54
N GLU A 292 15.46 -2.09 -16.02
CA GLU A 292 14.60 -1.92 -17.19
C GLU A 292 15.18 -2.65 -18.41
N ALA A 293 14.37 -3.46 -19.07
CA ALA A 293 14.76 -4.10 -20.32
C ALA A 293 14.90 -3.03 -21.40
N ARG A 294 16.11 -2.87 -21.96
CA ARG A 294 16.31 -1.94 -23.09
C ARG A 294 15.45 -2.38 -24.27
N PRO A 295 14.68 -1.48 -24.90
CA PRO A 295 14.03 -1.81 -26.17
C PRO A 295 15.10 -2.29 -27.14
N GLN A 296 14.89 -3.46 -27.74
CA GLN A 296 15.73 -3.84 -28.88
C GLN A 296 15.44 -2.81 -29.98
N THR A 297 16.41 -1.96 -30.26
CA THR A 297 16.37 -1.07 -31.43
C THR A 297 16.23 -1.97 -32.66
N ARG A 298 15.08 -1.91 -33.29
CA ARG A 298 14.84 -2.54 -34.59
C ARG A 298 15.51 -1.72 -35.69
#